data_fa472da4f5a798ff258569c75a0be445
#
_entry.id   fa472da4f5a798ff258569c75a0be445
#
_cell.length_a   1.000
_cell.length_b   1.000
_cell.length_c   1.000
_cell.angle_alpha   90.00
_cell.angle_beta   90.00
_cell.angle_gamma   90.00
#
_symmetry.space_group_name_H-M   'P 1'
#
loop_
_entity.id
_entity.type
_entity.pdbx_description
1 polymer ?
#
loop_
_entity_poly.entity_id
_entity_poly.type
_entity_poly.pdbx_seq_one_letter_code
_entity_poly.pdbx_strand_id
1 'polypeptide(L)'
;MNFAERRKQVFEKMEKQSALILFSGIESHVSADEYAPFEADRNFFYLTGLRRDHMILLMKKTLKEEQVILFIEEADPTQERWYGRKVTVDEAKEISSIENVMFLDSFEGAVDRMMAREDIDSLYFDCYRYQFEDMPDYNMIKAKEFAEKYPGHAVKNISQVIAELRMQKDGDEVALVREAIGITDKALQYVMKHLEPGMAEYQAQADFEYMIRYNGAEGTAFPTIAGSGANGTMLHYDTNLDICEDGSLLLMDLGAKYRGYCADITRTYPVNGTYTERQRQVYDIVLAANREVAKTAKPGMTLKELNEIAKKVLAAGCMKLGLIEKEDEIDTYYMHGVSHHLGIDVHDVTAACNDTLQPGAIITDEPGLYIDEWEIGIRIEDDLLITENGCECLSEAIIRDPDEIEAFMKDR
;
A
#
# COMPACT_ATOMS: atom_id res chain seq x y z
N MET A 1 -2.75 14.09 -11.30
CA MET A 1 -1.83 12.96 -11.68
C MET A 1 -1.62 12.94 -13.18
N ASN A 2 -0.40 12.66 -13.64
CA ASN A 2 -0.06 12.66 -15.06
C ASN A 2 -0.02 11.24 -15.65
N PHE A 3 -1.19 10.64 -15.85
CA PHE A 3 -1.30 9.29 -16.41
C PHE A 3 -0.73 9.17 -17.83
N ALA A 4 -0.76 10.24 -18.61
CA ALA A 4 -0.19 10.25 -19.97
C ALA A 4 1.34 10.08 -19.93
N GLU A 5 2.04 10.73 -18.99
CA GLU A 5 3.50 10.58 -18.84
C GLU A 5 3.87 9.18 -18.37
N ARG A 6 3.10 8.57 -17.44
CA ARG A 6 3.32 7.18 -17.00
C ARG A 6 3.21 6.19 -18.17
N ARG A 7 2.19 6.33 -19.02
CA ARG A 7 2.06 5.51 -20.23
C ARG A 7 3.21 5.72 -21.21
N LYS A 8 3.68 6.96 -21.36
CA LYS A 8 4.85 7.27 -22.18
C LYS A 8 6.11 6.56 -21.66
N GLN A 9 6.36 6.60 -20.35
CA GLN A 9 7.47 5.88 -19.73
C GLN A 9 7.37 4.36 -19.95
N VAL A 10 6.16 3.79 -19.89
CA VAL A 10 5.95 2.38 -20.23
C VAL A 10 6.27 2.12 -21.72
N PHE A 11 5.84 3.00 -22.65
CA PHE A 11 6.21 2.87 -24.05
C PHE A 11 7.72 2.89 -24.27
N GLU A 12 8.46 3.74 -23.55
CA GLU A 12 9.92 3.79 -23.66
C GLU A 12 10.59 2.45 -23.32
N LYS A 13 10.03 1.72 -22.37
CA LYS A 13 10.52 0.40 -21.92
C LYS A 13 10.00 -0.77 -22.76
N MET A 14 8.86 -0.62 -23.46
CA MET A 14 8.32 -1.64 -24.34
C MET A 14 9.19 -1.79 -25.61
N GLU A 15 9.29 -3.02 -26.09
CA GLU A 15 9.88 -3.29 -27.39
C GLU A 15 9.01 -2.71 -28.52
N LYS A 16 9.64 -2.44 -29.67
CA LYS A 16 8.86 -2.18 -30.90
C LYS A 16 8.13 -3.46 -31.34
N GLN A 17 7.08 -3.28 -32.12
CA GLN A 17 6.24 -4.38 -32.60
C GLN A 17 5.58 -5.16 -31.43
N SER A 18 5.11 -4.43 -30.43
CA SER A 18 4.45 -5.02 -29.26
C SER A 18 3.16 -4.29 -28.89
N ALA A 19 2.31 -4.97 -28.14
CA ALA A 19 1.14 -4.37 -27.52
C ALA A 19 1.05 -4.78 -26.05
N LEU A 20 0.64 -3.85 -25.18
CA LEU A 20 0.28 -4.10 -23.79
C LEU A 20 -1.25 -4.12 -23.68
N ILE A 21 -1.78 -5.15 -23.05
CA ILE A 21 -3.20 -5.27 -22.75
C ILE A 21 -3.34 -5.44 -21.24
N LEU A 22 -3.99 -4.48 -20.59
CA LEU A 22 -4.32 -4.55 -19.17
C LEU A 22 -5.83 -4.50 -18.97
N PHE A 23 -6.31 -5.38 -18.13
CA PHE A 23 -7.71 -5.45 -17.72
C PHE A 23 -7.85 -4.85 -16.33
N SER A 24 -8.89 -4.05 -16.11
CA SER A 24 -9.19 -3.51 -14.77
C SER A 24 -9.63 -4.61 -13.80
N GLY A 25 -10.06 -5.75 -14.31
CA GLY A 25 -10.63 -6.85 -13.54
C GLY A 25 -12.16 -6.93 -13.66
N ILE A 26 -12.71 -7.90 -12.96
CA ILE A 26 -14.15 -8.14 -12.83
C ILE A 26 -14.53 -8.25 -11.37
N GLU A 27 -15.76 -7.89 -11.03
CA GLU A 27 -16.29 -8.06 -9.68
C GLU A 27 -16.34 -9.53 -9.28
N SER A 28 -15.97 -9.84 -8.04
CA SER A 28 -16.09 -11.19 -7.47
C SER A 28 -17.47 -11.41 -6.91
N HIS A 29 -18.17 -12.40 -7.43
CA HIS A 29 -19.49 -12.79 -6.95
C HIS A 29 -19.39 -13.45 -5.58
N VAL A 30 -20.21 -13.00 -4.64
CA VAL A 30 -20.26 -13.53 -3.26
C VAL A 30 -21.47 -14.42 -3.09
N SER A 31 -22.67 -13.92 -3.39
CA SER A 31 -23.92 -14.63 -3.16
C SER A 31 -25.06 -14.00 -3.97
N ALA A 32 -25.84 -14.80 -4.68
CA ALA A 32 -27.01 -14.39 -5.47
C ALA A 32 -26.72 -13.16 -6.36
N ASP A 33 -27.15 -11.97 -5.97
CA ASP A 33 -26.93 -10.68 -6.62
C ASP A 33 -25.94 -9.77 -5.86
N GLU A 34 -25.18 -10.35 -4.93
CA GLU A 34 -24.20 -9.66 -4.10
C GLU A 34 -22.76 -9.86 -4.65
N TYR A 35 -22.01 -8.78 -4.76
CA TYR A 35 -20.61 -8.75 -5.18
C TYR A 35 -19.74 -8.22 -4.04
N ALA A 36 -18.51 -8.72 -3.96
CA ALA A 36 -17.50 -8.14 -3.10
C ALA A 36 -17.16 -6.70 -3.56
N PRO A 37 -16.75 -5.81 -2.65
CA PRO A 37 -16.24 -4.50 -3.04
C PRO A 37 -15.16 -4.64 -4.13
N PHE A 38 -15.37 -3.95 -5.25
CA PHE A 38 -14.45 -4.01 -6.37
C PHE A 38 -13.25 -3.12 -6.15
N GLU A 39 -12.07 -3.68 -6.39
CA GLU A 39 -10.83 -2.94 -6.53
C GLU A 39 -10.22 -3.23 -7.90
N ALA A 40 -9.97 -2.18 -8.67
CA ALA A 40 -9.33 -2.31 -9.97
C ALA A 40 -7.89 -2.83 -9.83
N ASP A 41 -7.44 -3.57 -10.84
CA ASP A 41 -6.03 -3.91 -11.00
C ASP A 41 -5.14 -2.68 -10.77
N ARG A 42 -4.11 -2.82 -9.94
CA ARG A 42 -3.28 -1.70 -9.47
C ARG A 42 -2.53 -1.03 -10.62
N ASN A 43 -2.06 -1.82 -11.58
CA ASN A 43 -1.30 -1.31 -12.72
C ASN A 43 -2.21 -0.70 -13.78
N PHE A 44 -3.43 -1.22 -13.94
CA PHE A 44 -4.47 -0.55 -14.73
C PHE A 44 -4.82 0.82 -14.13
N PHE A 45 -5.08 0.89 -12.82
CA PHE A 45 -5.32 2.15 -12.11
C PHE A 45 -4.14 3.12 -12.26
N TYR A 46 -2.91 2.65 -12.04
CA TYR A 46 -1.69 3.45 -12.15
C TYR A 46 -1.54 4.14 -13.51
N LEU A 47 -1.95 3.45 -14.59
CA LEU A 47 -1.83 3.96 -15.96
C LEU A 47 -3.04 4.74 -16.46
N THR A 48 -4.22 4.63 -15.80
CA THR A 48 -5.47 5.22 -16.29
C THR A 48 -6.17 6.15 -15.31
N GLY A 49 -5.96 5.98 -14.01
CA GLY A 49 -6.71 6.66 -12.95
C GLY A 49 -8.13 6.14 -12.76
N LEU A 50 -8.56 5.16 -13.55
CA LEU A 50 -9.91 4.58 -13.50
C LEU A 50 -9.97 3.39 -12.55
N ARG A 51 -11.07 3.29 -11.78
CA ARG A 51 -11.27 2.27 -10.76
C ARG A 51 -12.64 1.61 -10.88
N ARG A 52 -12.97 1.22 -12.09
CA ARG A 52 -14.19 0.47 -12.40
C ARG A 52 -13.84 -0.86 -13.04
N ASP A 53 -14.70 -1.82 -12.85
CA ASP A 53 -14.65 -3.13 -13.47
C ASP A 53 -14.87 -3.05 -15.00
N HIS A 54 -14.63 -4.16 -15.68
CA HIS A 54 -14.90 -4.33 -17.12
C HIS A 54 -14.31 -3.22 -18.00
N MET A 55 -13.08 -2.79 -17.73
CA MET A 55 -12.34 -1.86 -18.60
C MET A 55 -11.06 -2.51 -19.11
N ILE A 56 -10.62 -2.12 -20.32
CA ILE A 56 -9.40 -2.65 -20.93
C ILE A 56 -8.57 -1.49 -21.47
N LEU A 57 -7.30 -1.44 -21.10
CA LEU A 57 -6.29 -0.57 -21.67
C LEU A 57 -5.49 -1.34 -22.72
N LEU A 58 -5.47 -0.86 -23.94
CA LEU A 58 -4.63 -1.36 -25.02
C LEU A 58 -3.62 -0.27 -25.41
N MET A 59 -2.34 -0.57 -25.28
CA MET A 59 -1.24 0.27 -25.72
C MET A 59 -0.45 -0.46 -26.81
N LYS A 60 -0.35 0.14 -28.01
CA LYS A 60 0.34 -0.47 -29.15
C LYS A 60 1.58 0.33 -29.50
N LYS A 61 2.70 -0.36 -29.73
CA LYS A 61 3.97 0.21 -30.21
C LYS A 61 4.39 -0.51 -31.49
N THR A 62 3.97 0.02 -32.61
CA THR A 62 4.34 -0.49 -33.95
C THR A 62 5.70 0.07 -34.38
N LEU A 63 6.17 -0.27 -35.59
CA LEU A 63 7.35 0.38 -36.19
C LEU A 63 7.09 1.85 -36.55
N LYS A 64 5.82 2.26 -36.68
CA LYS A 64 5.42 3.57 -37.20
C LYS A 64 4.86 4.52 -36.16
N GLU A 65 4.12 3.99 -35.20
CA GLU A 65 3.36 4.81 -34.25
C GLU A 65 3.16 4.12 -32.91
N GLU A 66 2.89 4.93 -31.89
CA GLU A 66 2.40 4.52 -30.60
C GLU A 66 0.93 4.95 -30.46
N GLN A 67 0.07 4.03 -30.00
CA GLN A 67 -1.36 4.29 -29.85
C GLN A 67 -1.87 3.76 -28.53
N VAL A 68 -2.74 4.52 -27.87
CA VAL A 68 -3.43 4.14 -26.64
C VAL A 68 -4.93 4.10 -26.93
N ILE A 69 -5.58 3.03 -26.53
CA ILE A 69 -7.05 2.86 -26.65
C ILE A 69 -7.56 2.37 -25.30
N LEU A 70 -8.62 3.00 -24.81
CA LEU A 70 -9.35 2.55 -23.64
C LEU A 70 -10.69 1.98 -24.07
N PHE A 71 -11.03 0.79 -23.60
CA PHE A 71 -12.34 0.19 -23.81
C PHE A 71 -13.12 0.23 -22.51
N ILE A 72 -14.37 0.70 -22.58
CA ILE A 72 -15.29 0.83 -21.46
C ILE A 72 -16.63 0.18 -21.80
N GLU A 73 -17.44 -0.14 -20.80
CA GLU A 73 -18.81 -0.60 -21.02
C GLU A 73 -19.68 0.51 -21.59
N GLU A 74 -20.58 0.14 -22.50
CA GLU A 74 -21.67 1.06 -22.91
C GLU A 74 -22.73 1.15 -21.81
N ALA A 75 -23.22 2.34 -21.55
CA ALA A 75 -24.24 2.56 -20.53
C ALA A 75 -25.59 1.91 -20.96
N ASP A 76 -26.14 1.05 -20.11
CA ASP A 76 -27.50 0.51 -20.23
C ASP A 76 -28.37 1.09 -19.10
N PRO A 77 -29.40 1.90 -19.42
CA PRO A 77 -30.27 2.51 -18.40
C PRO A 77 -30.94 1.52 -17.46
N THR A 78 -31.13 0.25 -17.88
CA THR A 78 -31.69 -0.79 -17.03
C THR A 78 -30.67 -1.27 -16.02
N GLN A 79 -29.43 -1.54 -16.45
CA GLN A 79 -28.34 -1.95 -15.59
C GLN A 79 -27.94 -0.83 -14.61
N GLU A 80 -27.91 0.42 -15.08
CA GLU A 80 -27.59 1.57 -14.24
C GLU A 80 -28.58 1.78 -13.06
N ARG A 81 -29.84 1.35 -13.21
CA ARG A 81 -30.81 1.37 -12.10
C ARG A 81 -30.49 0.39 -10.99
N TRP A 82 -29.80 -0.71 -11.32
CA TRP A 82 -29.45 -1.76 -10.36
C TRP A 82 -28.08 -1.53 -9.73
N TYR A 83 -27.09 -1.18 -10.56
CA TYR A 83 -25.67 -1.20 -10.18
C TYR A 83 -25.01 0.18 -10.16
N GLY A 84 -25.79 1.24 -10.41
CA GLY A 84 -25.27 2.60 -10.48
C GLY A 84 -24.74 2.98 -11.86
N ARG A 85 -24.43 4.26 -12.02
CA ARG A 85 -24.04 4.87 -13.30
C ARG A 85 -22.67 4.37 -13.77
N LYS A 86 -22.56 3.98 -15.03
CA LYS A 86 -21.29 3.66 -15.69
C LYS A 86 -20.50 4.93 -16.02
N VAL A 87 -19.19 4.80 -16.19
CA VAL A 87 -18.31 5.89 -16.61
C VAL A 87 -18.60 6.23 -18.06
N THR A 88 -18.85 7.50 -18.34
CA THR A 88 -19.08 7.99 -19.71
C THR A 88 -17.75 8.14 -20.47
N VAL A 89 -17.84 8.22 -21.82
CA VAL A 89 -16.66 8.47 -22.66
C VAL A 89 -15.94 9.75 -22.27
N ASP A 90 -16.68 10.82 -21.99
CA ASP A 90 -16.09 12.12 -21.62
C ASP A 90 -15.38 12.06 -20.26
N GLU A 91 -15.99 11.42 -19.27
CA GLU A 91 -15.36 11.21 -17.96
C GLU A 91 -14.11 10.32 -18.07
N ALA A 92 -14.17 9.26 -18.87
CA ALA A 92 -13.02 8.38 -19.11
C ALA A 92 -11.84 9.15 -19.73
N LYS A 93 -12.12 10.05 -20.69
CA LYS A 93 -11.11 10.94 -21.29
C LYS A 93 -10.56 11.94 -20.28
N GLU A 94 -11.42 12.58 -19.51
CA GLU A 94 -11.03 13.58 -18.51
C GLU A 94 -10.14 12.97 -17.44
N ILE A 95 -10.50 11.79 -16.92
CA ILE A 95 -9.74 11.11 -15.86
C ILE A 95 -8.42 10.58 -16.40
N SER A 96 -8.46 9.84 -17.51
CA SER A 96 -7.30 9.09 -18.00
C SER A 96 -6.39 9.88 -18.95
N SER A 97 -6.86 10.98 -19.49
CA SER A 97 -6.21 11.70 -20.61
C SER A 97 -5.99 10.78 -21.83
N ILE A 98 -6.90 9.84 -22.09
CA ILE A 98 -6.90 8.97 -23.27
C ILE A 98 -7.98 9.45 -24.23
N GLU A 99 -7.59 9.97 -25.40
CA GLU A 99 -8.54 10.49 -26.40
C GLU A 99 -9.33 9.39 -27.11
N ASN A 100 -8.70 8.24 -27.36
CA ASN A 100 -9.34 7.13 -28.07
C ASN A 100 -10.04 6.19 -27.08
N VAL A 101 -11.28 6.48 -26.77
CA VAL A 101 -12.15 5.67 -25.92
C VAL A 101 -13.19 4.98 -26.79
N MET A 102 -13.32 3.67 -26.66
CA MET A 102 -14.22 2.79 -27.42
C MET A 102 -15.08 1.95 -26.46
N PHE A 103 -16.14 1.35 -26.98
CA PHE A 103 -16.92 0.39 -26.18
C PHE A 103 -16.36 -1.05 -26.28
N LEU A 104 -16.57 -1.82 -25.20
CA LEU A 104 -16.03 -3.19 -25.06
C LEU A 104 -16.43 -4.14 -26.18
N ASP A 105 -17.61 -3.99 -26.77
CA ASP A 105 -18.08 -4.81 -27.90
C ASP A 105 -17.16 -4.74 -29.13
N SER A 106 -16.40 -3.64 -29.24
CA SER A 106 -15.43 -3.45 -30.33
C SER A 106 -14.04 -4.03 -30.04
N PHE A 107 -13.76 -4.47 -28.79
CA PHE A 107 -12.42 -4.90 -28.37
C PHE A 107 -11.91 -6.10 -29.17
N GLU A 108 -12.68 -7.17 -29.28
CA GLU A 108 -12.27 -8.36 -30.03
C GLU A 108 -11.95 -8.03 -31.50
N GLY A 109 -12.80 -7.22 -32.13
CA GLY A 109 -12.56 -6.77 -33.51
C GLY A 109 -11.34 -5.85 -33.64
N ALA A 110 -10.98 -5.09 -32.61
CA ALA A 110 -9.76 -4.29 -32.60
C ALA A 110 -8.52 -5.18 -32.48
N VAL A 111 -8.56 -6.18 -31.59
CA VAL A 111 -7.50 -7.17 -31.45
C VAL A 111 -7.30 -7.97 -32.71
N ASP A 112 -8.37 -8.51 -33.32
CA ASP A 112 -8.28 -9.28 -34.56
C ASP A 112 -7.65 -8.47 -35.71
N ARG A 113 -8.01 -7.19 -35.83
CA ARG A 113 -7.38 -6.30 -36.82
C ARG A 113 -5.91 -6.07 -36.53
N MET A 114 -5.56 -5.83 -35.25
CA MET A 114 -4.18 -5.64 -34.82
C MET A 114 -3.33 -6.88 -35.15
N MET A 115 -3.78 -8.04 -34.75
CA MET A 115 -3.03 -9.32 -34.96
C MET A 115 -2.93 -9.73 -36.43
N ALA A 116 -3.93 -9.39 -37.24
CA ALA A 116 -3.96 -9.80 -38.65
C ALA A 116 -3.26 -8.82 -39.62
N ARG A 117 -3.13 -7.52 -39.23
CA ARG A 117 -2.77 -6.47 -40.19
C ARG A 117 -1.67 -5.51 -39.69
N GLU A 118 -1.28 -5.58 -38.44
CA GLU A 118 -0.24 -4.75 -37.84
C GLU A 118 1.01 -5.60 -37.54
N ASP A 119 2.15 -4.95 -37.43
CA ASP A 119 3.42 -5.59 -37.16
C ASP A 119 3.65 -5.80 -35.65
N ILE A 120 2.81 -6.62 -35.02
CA ILE A 120 2.91 -6.99 -33.61
C ILE A 120 3.50 -8.39 -33.47
N ASP A 121 4.62 -8.52 -32.79
CA ASP A 121 5.32 -9.79 -32.54
C ASP A 121 5.13 -10.29 -31.10
N SER A 122 4.86 -9.39 -30.16
CA SER A 122 4.72 -9.73 -28.75
C SER A 122 3.58 -8.98 -28.06
N LEU A 123 2.98 -9.65 -27.07
CA LEU A 123 1.91 -9.14 -26.23
C LEU A 123 2.39 -9.08 -24.78
N TYR A 124 2.27 -7.93 -24.17
CA TYR A 124 2.53 -7.74 -22.75
C TYR A 124 1.24 -7.82 -21.97
N PHE A 125 1.29 -8.49 -20.82
CA PHE A 125 0.26 -8.53 -19.79
C PHE A 125 0.88 -8.28 -18.42
N ASP A 126 0.08 -7.92 -17.44
CA ASP A 126 0.49 -8.00 -16.04
C ASP A 126 0.37 -9.46 -15.58
N CYS A 127 1.50 -10.05 -15.24
CA CYS A 127 1.57 -11.44 -14.78
C CYS A 127 2.34 -11.50 -13.46
N TYR A 128 2.05 -10.57 -12.55
CA TYR A 128 2.64 -10.56 -11.22
C TYR A 128 2.06 -11.71 -10.37
N ARG A 129 2.95 -12.40 -9.66
CA ARG A 129 2.59 -13.43 -8.68
C ARG A 129 3.49 -13.26 -7.47
N TYR A 130 2.89 -13.09 -6.30
CA TYR A 130 3.64 -12.89 -5.07
C TYR A 130 4.14 -14.23 -4.49
N GLN A 131 3.28 -15.26 -4.45
CA GLN A 131 3.62 -16.59 -3.95
C GLN A 131 3.25 -17.67 -4.97
N PHE A 132 3.92 -18.81 -4.86
CA PHE A 132 3.66 -19.95 -5.77
C PHE A 132 2.22 -20.45 -5.72
N GLU A 133 1.61 -20.43 -4.53
CA GLU A 133 0.24 -20.93 -4.27
C GLU A 133 -0.87 -19.94 -4.67
N ASP A 134 -0.51 -18.69 -5.02
CA ASP A 134 -1.50 -17.67 -5.39
C ASP A 134 -2.33 -18.12 -6.59
N MET A 135 -3.63 -17.88 -6.51
CA MET A 135 -4.49 -18.08 -7.66
C MET A 135 -4.17 -17.07 -8.77
N PRO A 136 -4.23 -17.47 -10.05
CA PRO A 136 -4.05 -16.52 -11.14
C PRO A 136 -5.10 -15.40 -11.06
N ASP A 137 -4.66 -14.17 -11.17
CA ASP A 137 -5.54 -13.03 -11.33
C ASP A 137 -6.18 -12.97 -12.72
N TYR A 138 -7.05 -11.99 -12.95
CA TYR A 138 -7.76 -11.85 -14.22
C TYR A 138 -6.81 -11.56 -15.38
N ASN A 139 -5.77 -10.74 -15.20
CA ASN A 139 -4.76 -10.45 -16.22
C ASN A 139 -3.96 -11.71 -16.60
N MET A 140 -3.56 -12.53 -15.62
CA MET A 140 -2.87 -13.80 -15.86
C MET A 140 -3.75 -14.82 -16.62
N ILE A 141 -5.05 -14.90 -16.28
CA ILE A 141 -6.01 -15.76 -17.00
C ILE A 141 -6.09 -15.31 -18.46
N LYS A 142 -6.24 -14.01 -18.70
CA LYS A 142 -6.29 -13.44 -20.05
C LYS A 142 -4.98 -13.63 -20.82
N ALA A 143 -3.84 -13.45 -20.18
CA ALA A 143 -2.53 -13.72 -20.79
C ALA A 143 -2.45 -15.17 -21.35
N LYS A 144 -2.94 -16.15 -20.58
CA LYS A 144 -2.99 -17.56 -21.01
C LYS A 144 -3.95 -17.74 -22.19
N GLU A 145 -5.17 -17.18 -22.14
CA GLU A 145 -6.14 -17.24 -23.24
C GLU A 145 -5.56 -16.67 -24.54
N PHE A 146 -4.85 -15.53 -24.46
CA PHE A 146 -4.20 -14.92 -25.62
C PHE A 146 -3.05 -15.76 -26.16
N ALA A 147 -2.22 -16.36 -25.30
CA ALA A 147 -1.16 -17.28 -25.73
C ALA A 147 -1.70 -18.50 -26.48
N GLU A 148 -2.84 -19.03 -26.04
CA GLU A 148 -3.52 -20.15 -26.72
C GLU A 148 -4.15 -19.72 -28.07
N LYS A 149 -4.77 -18.53 -28.12
CA LYS A 149 -5.43 -17.98 -29.30
C LYS A 149 -4.45 -17.53 -30.38
N TYR A 150 -3.28 -17.00 -29.97
CA TYR A 150 -2.27 -16.43 -30.86
C TYR A 150 -0.89 -17.08 -30.65
N PRO A 151 -0.71 -18.38 -30.92
CA PRO A 151 0.49 -19.15 -30.58
C PRO A 151 1.76 -18.71 -31.35
N GLY A 152 1.62 -17.87 -32.36
CA GLY A 152 2.74 -17.28 -33.11
C GLY A 152 3.34 -16.04 -32.46
N HIS A 153 2.76 -15.53 -31.40
CA HIS A 153 3.17 -14.30 -30.73
C HIS A 153 3.73 -14.62 -29.33
N ALA A 154 4.78 -13.89 -28.92
CA ALA A 154 5.34 -14.05 -27.58
C ALA A 154 4.47 -13.32 -26.53
N VAL A 155 4.06 -14.02 -25.47
CA VAL A 155 3.46 -13.38 -24.30
C VAL A 155 4.56 -13.03 -23.29
N LYS A 156 4.59 -11.77 -22.84
CA LYS A 156 5.60 -11.18 -21.95
C LYS A 156 4.96 -10.55 -20.73
N ASN A 157 5.70 -10.50 -19.64
CA ASN A 157 5.26 -9.85 -18.39
C ASN A 157 5.73 -8.40 -18.33
N ILE A 158 4.82 -7.46 -18.06
CA ILE A 158 5.12 -6.03 -17.90
C ILE A 158 5.31 -5.62 -16.45
N SER A 159 4.93 -6.47 -15.47
CA SER A 159 4.86 -6.10 -14.06
C SER A 159 6.12 -5.42 -13.52
N GLN A 160 7.31 -5.94 -13.86
CA GLN A 160 8.58 -5.38 -13.38
C GLN A 160 8.86 -3.97 -13.93
N VAL A 161 8.43 -3.69 -15.16
CA VAL A 161 8.55 -2.36 -15.76
C VAL A 161 7.68 -1.35 -15.02
N ILE A 162 6.44 -1.74 -14.73
CA ILE A 162 5.51 -0.86 -14.00
C ILE A 162 5.92 -0.73 -12.53
N ALA A 163 6.41 -1.80 -11.91
CA ALA A 163 6.95 -1.77 -10.55
C ALA A 163 8.09 -0.74 -10.42
N GLU A 164 9.05 -0.72 -11.37
CA GLU A 164 10.13 0.28 -11.38
C GLU A 164 9.61 1.72 -11.40
N LEU A 165 8.53 1.98 -12.14
CA LEU A 165 7.90 3.30 -12.18
C LEU A 165 7.15 3.62 -10.88
N ARG A 166 6.42 2.65 -10.30
CA ARG A 166 5.67 2.82 -9.06
C ARG A 166 6.57 3.06 -7.84
N MET A 167 7.81 2.57 -7.86
CA MET A 167 8.78 2.82 -6.78
C MET A 167 9.05 4.32 -6.57
N GLN A 168 8.93 5.16 -7.61
CA GLN A 168 9.17 6.59 -7.55
C GLN A 168 7.84 7.34 -7.68
N LYS A 169 7.36 7.93 -6.59
CA LYS A 169 6.11 8.67 -6.55
C LYS A 169 6.28 10.08 -7.10
N ASP A 170 5.37 10.52 -7.95
CA ASP A 170 5.30 11.91 -8.38
C ASP A 170 4.68 12.81 -7.29
N GLY A 171 4.73 14.13 -7.49
CA GLY A 171 4.20 15.09 -6.50
C GLY A 171 2.72 14.94 -6.20
N ASP A 172 1.91 14.49 -7.18
CA ASP A 172 0.48 14.25 -6.97
C ASP A 172 0.26 12.98 -6.13
N GLU A 173 1.04 11.92 -6.34
CA GLU A 173 1.01 10.70 -5.53
C GLU A 173 1.39 10.99 -4.08
N VAL A 174 2.50 11.72 -3.88
CA VAL A 174 2.94 12.16 -2.54
C VAL A 174 1.84 12.97 -1.84
N ALA A 175 1.13 13.85 -2.56
CA ALA A 175 0.04 14.61 -1.98
C ALA A 175 -1.12 13.72 -1.51
N LEU A 176 -1.45 12.64 -2.23
CA LEU A 176 -2.49 11.70 -1.83
C LEU A 176 -2.09 10.86 -0.61
N VAL A 177 -0.82 10.43 -0.52
CA VAL A 177 -0.31 9.74 0.68
C VAL A 177 -0.36 10.68 1.89
N ARG A 178 0.02 11.96 1.74
CA ARG A 178 -0.11 12.96 2.83
C ARG A 178 -1.55 13.15 3.30
N GLU A 179 -2.52 13.16 2.39
CA GLU A 179 -3.94 13.23 2.77
C GLU A 179 -4.37 11.97 3.52
N ALA A 180 -3.95 10.77 3.09
CA ALA A 180 -4.23 9.53 3.80
C ALA A 180 -3.62 9.55 5.22
N ILE A 181 -2.37 10.01 5.37
CA ILE A 181 -1.70 10.21 6.66
C ILE A 181 -2.46 11.22 7.54
N GLY A 182 -2.88 12.35 6.97
CA GLY A 182 -3.64 13.38 7.72
C GLY A 182 -5.02 12.90 8.18
N ILE A 183 -5.66 11.99 7.43
CA ILE A 183 -6.90 11.32 7.85
C ILE A 183 -6.60 10.33 8.98
N THR A 184 -5.52 9.55 8.87
CA THR A 184 -5.06 8.61 9.88
C THR A 184 -4.74 9.32 11.20
N ASP A 185 -4.05 10.46 11.16
CA ASP A 185 -3.74 11.28 12.34
C ASP A 185 -5.00 11.69 13.12
N LYS A 186 -6.01 12.22 12.41
CA LYS A 186 -7.28 12.60 13.04
C LYS A 186 -7.98 11.43 13.74
N ALA A 187 -7.90 10.25 13.13
CA ALA A 187 -8.47 9.04 13.68
C ALA A 187 -7.70 8.54 14.91
N LEU A 188 -6.37 8.57 14.88
CA LEU A 188 -5.53 8.23 16.04
C LEU A 188 -5.75 9.19 17.21
N GLN A 189 -5.89 10.50 16.95
CA GLN A 189 -6.23 11.47 18.00
C GLN A 189 -7.59 11.17 18.62
N TYR A 190 -8.57 10.72 17.83
CA TYR A 190 -9.87 10.30 18.35
C TYR A 190 -9.74 9.06 19.23
N VAL A 191 -9.01 8.04 18.78
CA VAL A 191 -8.76 6.82 19.57
C VAL A 191 -8.07 7.17 20.89
N MET A 192 -7.00 7.95 20.89
CA MET A 192 -6.30 8.35 22.11
C MET A 192 -7.21 9.02 23.15
N LYS A 193 -8.24 9.76 22.70
CA LYS A 193 -9.21 10.42 23.60
C LYS A 193 -10.24 9.46 24.19
N HIS A 194 -10.51 8.35 23.54
CA HIS A 194 -11.54 7.42 23.94
C HIS A 194 -11.02 6.13 24.58
N LEU A 195 -9.73 5.82 24.35
CA LEU A 195 -9.10 4.61 24.87
C LEU A 195 -9.07 4.61 26.40
N GLU A 196 -9.76 3.63 27.03
CA GLU A 196 -9.84 3.47 28.48
C GLU A 196 -9.78 1.99 28.89
N PRO A 197 -9.35 1.68 30.13
CA PRO A 197 -9.38 0.33 30.66
C PRO A 197 -10.79 -0.30 30.63
N GLY A 198 -10.85 -1.56 30.18
CA GLY A 198 -12.11 -2.29 30.00
C GLY A 198 -12.72 -2.18 28.60
N MET A 199 -12.19 -1.34 27.75
CA MET A 199 -12.52 -1.28 26.33
C MET A 199 -12.02 -2.55 25.61
N ALA A 200 -12.77 -3.07 24.65
CA ALA A 200 -12.29 -4.17 23.81
C ALA A 200 -11.47 -3.62 22.64
N GLU A 201 -10.47 -4.38 22.15
CA GLU A 201 -9.61 -4.04 21.03
C GLU A 201 -10.42 -3.63 19.79
N TYR A 202 -11.50 -4.38 19.46
CA TYR A 202 -12.38 -4.05 18.32
C TYR A 202 -13.13 -2.71 18.49
N GLN A 203 -13.27 -2.20 19.69
CA GLN A 203 -13.89 -0.88 19.90
C GLN A 203 -12.91 0.23 19.52
N ALA A 204 -11.62 0.08 19.84
CA ALA A 204 -10.58 0.99 19.38
C ALA A 204 -10.43 0.94 17.83
N GLN A 205 -10.50 -0.27 17.25
CA GLN A 205 -10.58 -0.45 15.80
C GLN A 205 -11.80 0.28 15.21
N ALA A 206 -12.99 0.11 15.79
CA ALA A 206 -14.21 0.73 15.31
C ALA A 206 -14.15 2.26 15.38
N ASP A 207 -13.54 2.82 16.42
CA ASP A 207 -13.32 4.26 16.57
C ASP A 207 -12.40 4.79 15.45
N PHE A 208 -11.33 4.06 15.14
CA PHE A 208 -10.44 4.40 14.03
C PHE A 208 -11.18 4.35 12.69
N GLU A 209 -11.84 3.23 12.39
CA GLU A 209 -12.54 3.01 11.12
C GLU A 209 -13.70 4.01 10.92
N TYR A 210 -14.44 4.34 11.99
CA TYR A 210 -15.45 5.39 11.96
C TYR A 210 -14.82 6.72 11.55
N MET A 211 -13.72 7.10 12.18
CA MET A 211 -13.11 8.41 11.95
C MET A 211 -12.47 8.55 10.59
N ILE A 212 -11.79 7.52 10.06
CA ILE A 212 -11.25 7.59 8.70
C ILE A 212 -12.37 7.73 7.66
N ARG A 213 -13.47 6.98 7.82
CA ARG A 213 -14.63 7.09 6.92
C ARG A 213 -15.31 8.46 7.02
N TYR A 214 -15.46 8.98 8.24
CA TYR A 214 -16.03 10.30 8.47
C TYR A 214 -15.21 11.42 7.82
N ASN A 215 -13.88 11.26 7.75
CA ASN A 215 -12.95 12.21 7.12
C ASN A 215 -12.71 11.95 5.62
N GLY A 216 -13.44 11.03 4.99
CA GLY A 216 -13.46 10.87 3.53
C GLY A 216 -12.52 9.80 2.98
N ALA A 217 -11.91 8.96 3.81
CA ALA A 217 -11.19 7.78 3.34
C ALA A 217 -12.12 6.76 2.68
N GLU A 218 -11.59 5.97 1.77
CA GLU A 218 -12.30 4.88 1.08
C GLU A 218 -12.48 3.66 2.00
N GLY A 219 -11.64 3.53 3.00
CA GLY A 219 -11.58 2.47 3.98
C GLY A 219 -10.21 2.42 4.64
N THR A 220 -9.93 1.33 5.31
CA THR A 220 -8.58 1.00 5.79
C THR A 220 -7.67 0.60 4.62
N ALA A 221 -6.38 0.88 4.74
CA ALA A 221 -5.36 0.46 3.77
C ALA A 221 -5.14 -1.07 3.83
N PHE A 222 -5.27 -1.62 5.03
CA PHE A 222 -5.14 -3.05 5.37
C PHE A 222 -6.00 -3.37 6.62
N PRO A 223 -6.19 -4.65 6.99
CA PRO A 223 -6.88 -5.01 8.22
C PRO A 223 -6.19 -4.39 9.43
N THR A 224 -6.94 -3.62 10.23
CA THR A 224 -6.42 -2.94 11.41
C THR A 224 -5.90 -3.94 12.45
N ILE A 225 -4.68 -3.75 12.91
CA ILE A 225 -4.10 -4.46 14.05
C ILE A 225 -4.33 -3.61 15.30
N ALA A 226 -4.97 -4.18 16.32
CA ALA A 226 -5.18 -3.54 17.62
C ALA A 226 -4.92 -4.55 18.73
N GLY A 227 -3.63 -4.75 19.07
CA GLY A 227 -3.20 -5.75 20.05
C GLY A 227 -2.91 -5.15 21.41
N SER A 228 -3.64 -5.59 22.44
CA SER A 228 -3.45 -5.16 23.82
C SER A 228 -2.63 -6.18 24.63
N GLY A 229 -1.74 -5.70 25.50
CA GLY A 229 -0.92 -6.55 26.35
C GLY A 229 -0.13 -7.59 25.54
N ALA A 230 -0.31 -8.88 25.84
CA ALA A 230 0.36 -9.98 25.14
C ALA A 230 0.04 -10.04 23.64
N ASN A 231 -1.14 -9.60 23.19
CA ASN A 231 -1.51 -9.57 21.78
C ASN A 231 -0.64 -8.57 20.98
N GLY A 232 -0.15 -7.53 21.62
CA GLY A 232 0.79 -6.58 21.02
C GLY A 232 2.16 -7.15 20.68
N THR A 233 2.50 -8.38 21.15
CA THR A 233 3.73 -9.07 20.75
C THR A 233 3.57 -9.91 19.48
N MET A 234 2.36 -10.06 18.96
CA MET A 234 2.07 -10.77 17.71
C MET A 234 2.04 -9.76 16.54
N LEU A 235 2.90 -9.98 15.55
CA LEU A 235 3.16 -9.00 14.47
C LEU A 235 1.92 -8.64 13.64
N HIS A 236 1.13 -9.64 13.24
CA HIS A 236 -0.08 -9.49 12.41
C HIS A 236 -1.32 -9.99 13.18
N TYR A 237 -1.54 -9.44 14.38
CA TYR A 237 -2.71 -9.75 15.18
C TYR A 237 -3.91 -8.92 14.69
N ASP A 238 -4.83 -9.55 13.97
CA ASP A 238 -6.02 -8.92 13.37
C ASP A 238 -7.36 -9.38 13.97
N THR A 239 -7.31 -10.24 14.98
CA THR A 239 -8.52 -10.77 15.64
C THR A 239 -9.21 -9.70 16.47
N ASN A 240 -8.48 -8.87 17.19
CA ASN A 240 -8.91 -7.69 17.94
C ASN A 240 -10.10 -7.95 18.90
N LEU A 241 -10.07 -9.04 19.67
CA LEU A 241 -11.23 -9.45 20.51
C LEU A 241 -11.01 -9.30 22.01
N ASP A 242 -9.78 -9.11 22.48
CA ASP A 242 -9.48 -9.08 23.90
C ASP A 242 -9.81 -7.72 24.53
N ILE A 243 -9.77 -7.69 25.86
CA ILE A 243 -10.03 -6.48 26.65
C ILE A 243 -8.71 -5.75 26.93
N CYS A 244 -8.70 -4.45 26.71
CA CYS A 244 -7.61 -3.57 27.08
C CYS A 244 -7.59 -3.39 28.60
N GLU A 245 -6.70 -4.12 29.29
CA GLU A 245 -6.60 -4.11 30.75
C GLU A 245 -5.91 -2.84 31.25
N ASP A 246 -6.22 -2.45 32.51
CA ASP A 246 -5.55 -1.32 33.17
C ASP A 246 -4.04 -1.59 33.33
N GLY A 247 -3.21 -0.66 32.87
CA GLY A 247 -1.76 -0.76 32.88
C GLY A 247 -1.16 -1.54 31.72
N SER A 248 -1.97 -2.08 30.79
CA SER A 248 -1.48 -2.65 29.54
C SER A 248 -1.20 -1.57 28.47
N LEU A 249 -0.51 -1.96 27.42
CA LEU A 249 -0.36 -1.18 26.18
C LEU A 249 -1.37 -1.64 25.14
N LEU A 250 -1.77 -0.74 24.24
CA LEU A 250 -2.45 -1.07 22.99
C LEU A 250 -1.55 -0.66 21.82
N LEU A 251 -1.03 -1.63 21.10
CA LEU A 251 -0.35 -1.43 19.83
C LEU A 251 -1.43 -1.35 18.74
N MET A 252 -1.42 -0.26 17.97
CA MET A 252 -2.30 -0.07 16.82
C MET A 252 -1.48 0.15 15.56
N ASP A 253 -1.65 -0.75 14.60
CA ASP A 253 -1.06 -0.69 13.27
C ASP A 253 -2.18 -0.60 12.24
N LEU A 254 -2.19 0.49 11.48
CA LEU A 254 -3.35 0.92 10.73
C LEU A 254 -3.03 2.04 9.74
N GLY A 255 -3.86 2.19 8.73
CA GLY A 255 -3.75 3.29 7.77
C GLY A 255 -5.06 3.56 7.05
N ALA A 256 -5.28 4.82 6.66
CA ALA A 256 -6.37 5.19 5.78
C ALA A 256 -5.99 4.96 4.32
N LYS A 257 -6.97 4.56 3.50
CA LYS A 257 -6.86 4.54 2.03
C LYS A 257 -7.61 5.72 1.44
N TYR A 258 -6.92 6.58 0.74
CA TYR A 258 -7.50 7.78 0.13
C TYR A 258 -7.18 7.88 -1.35
N ARG A 259 -8.23 7.88 -2.20
CA ARG A 259 -8.13 7.90 -3.66
C ARG A 259 -7.16 6.87 -4.24
N GLY A 260 -7.15 5.68 -3.64
CA GLY A 260 -6.32 4.55 -4.06
C GLY A 260 -4.90 4.53 -3.50
N TYR A 261 -4.50 5.50 -2.67
CA TYR A 261 -3.20 5.54 -2.00
C TYR A 261 -3.33 5.26 -0.51
N CYS A 262 -2.34 4.58 0.05
CA CYS A 262 -2.32 4.11 1.43
C CYS A 262 -1.45 4.98 2.33
N ALA A 263 -1.82 5.06 3.61
CA ALA A 263 -0.94 5.40 4.71
C ALA A 263 -0.65 4.14 5.51
N ASP A 264 0.46 4.12 6.23
CA ASP A 264 0.87 3.03 7.11
C ASP A 264 1.52 3.58 8.39
N ILE A 265 0.82 3.45 9.51
CA ILE A 265 1.21 4.08 10.76
C ILE A 265 0.99 3.12 11.92
N THR A 266 2.04 2.86 12.67
CA THR A 266 1.91 2.18 13.97
C THR A 266 2.19 3.14 15.12
N ARG A 267 1.34 3.07 16.13
CA ARG A 267 1.54 3.72 17.44
C ARG A 267 1.17 2.75 18.56
N THR A 268 1.86 2.88 19.68
CA THR A 268 1.59 2.07 20.88
C THR A 268 1.26 2.98 22.06
N TYR A 269 0.05 2.84 22.59
CA TYR A 269 -0.50 3.72 23.62
C TYR A 269 -0.67 3.00 24.96
N PRO A 270 -0.45 3.70 26.12
CA PRO A 270 -0.82 3.14 27.42
C PRO A 270 -2.33 3.24 27.60
N VAL A 271 -3.00 2.11 27.83
CA VAL A 271 -4.48 2.03 27.90
C VAL A 271 -5.07 3.03 28.94
N ASN A 272 -4.42 3.19 30.07
CA ASN A 272 -4.85 4.14 31.12
C ASN A 272 -4.27 5.56 30.99
N GLY A 273 -3.52 5.85 29.90
CA GLY A 273 -2.93 7.15 29.62
C GLY A 273 -1.59 7.40 30.31
N THR A 274 -0.94 6.38 30.89
CA THR A 274 0.38 6.54 31.54
C THR A 274 1.21 5.27 31.35
N TYR A 275 2.43 5.42 30.82
CA TYR A 275 3.37 4.31 30.69
C TYR A 275 3.96 3.92 32.05
N THR A 276 4.09 2.63 32.32
CA THR A 276 4.93 2.13 33.40
C THR A 276 6.41 2.41 33.10
N GLU A 277 7.28 2.40 34.11
CA GLU A 277 8.72 2.62 33.92
C GLU A 277 9.32 1.64 32.89
N ARG A 278 8.91 0.37 32.94
CA ARG A 278 9.40 -0.66 31.99
C ARG A 278 8.91 -0.43 30.58
N GLN A 279 7.64 -0.11 30.39
CA GLN A 279 7.07 0.21 29.08
C GLN A 279 7.76 1.44 28.48
N ARG A 280 8.01 2.47 29.30
CA ARG A 280 8.72 3.66 28.88
C ARG A 280 10.14 3.38 28.42
N GLN A 281 10.88 2.54 29.16
CA GLN A 281 12.24 2.14 28.78
C GLN A 281 12.27 1.44 27.41
N VAL A 282 11.33 0.52 27.14
CA VAL A 282 11.20 -0.16 25.83
C VAL A 282 10.77 0.83 24.74
N TYR A 283 9.80 1.70 25.05
CA TYR A 283 9.31 2.71 24.10
C TYR A 283 10.43 3.66 23.65
N ASP A 284 11.23 4.16 24.58
CA ASP A 284 12.35 5.06 24.30
C ASP A 284 13.42 4.40 23.40
N ILE A 285 13.64 3.07 23.53
CA ILE A 285 14.55 2.32 22.66
C ILE A 285 14.00 2.24 21.25
N VAL A 286 12.72 1.91 21.08
CA VAL A 286 12.07 1.82 19.76
C VAL A 286 12.02 3.19 19.09
N LEU A 287 11.65 4.23 19.83
CA LEU A 287 11.64 5.61 19.32
C LEU A 287 13.04 6.09 18.91
N ALA A 288 14.08 5.68 19.63
CA ALA A 288 15.46 6.00 19.25
C ALA A 288 15.86 5.30 17.94
N ALA A 289 15.40 4.06 17.71
CA ALA A 289 15.64 3.33 16.47
C ALA A 289 14.93 4.00 15.27
N ASN A 290 13.63 4.33 15.42
CA ASN A 290 12.86 5.05 14.42
C ASN A 290 13.53 6.38 14.04
N ARG A 291 13.91 7.20 15.02
CA ARG A 291 14.61 8.48 14.79
C ARG A 291 15.97 8.31 14.09
N GLU A 292 16.73 7.24 14.37
CA GLU A 292 18.04 7.02 13.74
C GLU A 292 17.90 6.54 12.30
N VAL A 293 16.88 5.71 12.00
CA VAL A 293 16.55 5.28 10.62
C VAL A 293 16.13 6.50 9.80
N ALA A 294 15.14 7.27 10.27
CA ALA A 294 14.69 8.48 9.57
C ALA A 294 15.83 9.48 9.32
N LYS A 295 16.71 9.69 10.28
CA LYS A 295 17.87 10.59 10.14
C LYS A 295 18.89 10.11 9.11
N THR A 296 18.98 8.79 8.88
CA THR A 296 20.04 8.17 8.07
C THR A 296 19.58 7.85 6.66
N ALA A 297 18.28 7.58 6.48
CA ALA A 297 17.69 7.21 5.20
C ALA A 297 17.95 8.25 4.12
N LYS A 298 18.43 7.79 2.95
CA LYS A 298 18.81 8.65 1.81
C LYS A 298 18.88 7.84 0.51
N PRO A 299 18.91 8.50 -0.65
CA PRO A 299 19.11 7.82 -1.94
C PRO A 299 20.36 6.95 -1.97
N GLY A 300 20.27 5.81 -2.66
CA GLY A 300 21.35 4.85 -2.84
C GLY A 300 21.49 3.83 -1.71
N MET A 301 20.78 3.98 -0.59
CA MET A 301 20.71 2.96 0.43
C MET A 301 19.70 1.87 0.06
N THR A 302 19.86 0.69 0.64
CA THR A 302 18.91 -0.42 0.56
C THR A 302 18.07 -0.50 1.84
N LEU A 303 16.88 -1.11 1.76
CA LEU A 303 16.06 -1.40 2.95
C LEU A 303 16.80 -2.27 3.96
N LYS A 304 17.66 -3.18 3.48
CA LYS A 304 18.52 -4.01 4.33
C LYS A 304 19.50 -3.18 5.15
N GLU A 305 20.13 -2.16 4.56
CA GLU A 305 21.04 -1.26 5.29
C GLU A 305 20.31 -0.45 6.36
N LEU A 306 19.07 -0.01 6.08
CA LEU A 306 18.21 0.64 7.09
C LEU A 306 17.88 -0.32 8.23
N ASN A 307 17.56 -1.57 7.92
CA ASN A 307 17.28 -2.59 8.93
C ASN A 307 18.48 -2.83 9.86
N GLU A 308 19.70 -2.87 9.34
CA GLU A 308 20.90 -3.02 10.15
C GLU A 308 21.13 -1.82 11.10
N ILE A 309 20.69 -0.62 10.71
CA ILE A 309 20.73 0.57 11.57
C ILE A 309 19.74 0.40 12.74
N ALA A 310 18.49 0.02 12.44
CA ALA A 310 17.48 -0.25 13.47
C ALA A 310 17.96 -1.33 14.45
N LYS A 311 18.44 -2.47 13.95
CA LYS A 311 18.95 -3.58 14.76
C LYS A 311 20.04 -3.17 15.74
N LYS A 312 20.99 -2.34 15.33
CA LYS A 312 22.06 -1.84 16.19
C LYS A 312 21.53 -1.02 17.38
N VAL A 313 20.57 -0.14 17.12
CA VAL A 313 19.97 0.70 18.18
C VAL A 313 19.15 -0.14 19.13
N LEU A 314 18.30 -1.02 18.59
CA LEU A 314 17.47 -1.94 19.38
C LEU A 314 18.32 -2.89 20.23
N ALA A 315 19.36 -3.51 19.65
CA ALA A 315 20.26 -4.40 20.37
C ALA A 315 20.99 -3.69 21.52
N ALA A 316 21.53 -2.49 21.26
CA ALA A 316 22.19 -1.71 22.30
C ALA A 316 21.23 -1.34 23.47
N GLY A 317 19.95 -1.11 23.16
CA GLY A 317 18.90 -0.91 24.17
C GLY A 317 18.58 -2.18 24.95
N CYS A 318 18.36 -3.31 24.26
CA CYS A 318 18.07 -4.60 24.88
C CYS A 318 19.21 -5.09 25.76
N MET A 319 20.48 -4.86 25.38
CA MET A 319 21.64 -5.17 26.22
C MET A 319 21.63 -4.35 27.51
N LYS A 320 21.25 -3.08 27.48
CA LYS A 320 21.13 -2.22 28.69
C LYS A 320 20.01 -2.70 29.61
N LEU A 321 18.94 -3.24 29.07
CA LEU A 321 17.84 -3.82 29.85
C LEU A 321 18.15 -5.24 30.35
N GLY A 322 19.25 -5.86 29.90
CA GLY A 322 19.63 -7.22 30.26
C GLY A 322 18.78 -8.31 29.57
N LEU A 323 18.12 -7.97 28.46
CA LEU A 323 17.33 -8.91 27.67
C LEU A 323 18.20 -9.81 26.78
N ILE A 324 19.32 -9.29 26.30
CA ILE A 324 20.31 -10.00 25.48
C ILE A 324 21.72 -9.72 25.98
N GLU A 325 22.66 -10.63 25.70
CA GLU A 325 24.08 -10.47 26.04
C GLU A 325 24.91 -9.99 24.83
N LYS A 326 24.45 -10.26 23.60
CA LYS A 326 25.13 -9.96 22.34
C LYS A 326 24.18 -9.35 21.31
N GLU A 327 24.71 -8.54 20.40
CA GLU A 327 23.95 -7.87 19.36
C GLU A 327 23.19 -8.82 18.41
N ASP A 328 23.76 -9.99 18.11
CA ASP A 328 23.16 -10.99 17.23
C ASP A 328 21.97 -11.74 17.84
N GLU A 329 21.72 -11.58 19.13
CA GLU A 329 20.54 -12.12 19.82
C GLU A 329 19.29 -11.24 19.64
N ILE A 330 19.41 -10.07 19.00
CA ILE A 330 18.28 -9.14 18.82
C ILE A 330 17.10 -9.75 18.05
N ASP A 331 17.37 -10.70 17.16
CA ASP A 331 16.33 -11.39 16.38
C ASP A 331 15.32 -12.16 17.25
N THR A 332 15.61 -12.36 18.54
CA THR A 332 14.64 -12.91 19.52
C THR A 332 13.49 -11.94 19.78
N TYR A 333 13.75 -10.65 19.78
CA TYR A 333 12.78 -9.60 20.12
C TYR A 333 12.42 -8.67 18.95
N TYR A 334 13.12 -8.79 17.81
CA TYR A 334 12.87 -8.04 16.59
C TYR A 334 13.07 -8.95 15.36
N MET A 335 11.99 -9.48 14.83
CA MET A 335 12.02 -10.57 13.84
C MET A 335 11.50 -10.17 12.44
N HIS A 336 11.35 -8.87 12.15
CA HIS A 336 10.92 -8.38 10.83
C HIS A 336 11.88 -7.33 10.24
N GLY A 337 11.61 -6.88 9.03
CA GLY A 337 12.32 -5.76 8.40
C GLY A 337 11.84 -4.41 8.94
N VAL A 338 12.70 -3.39 8.89
CA VAL A 338 12.34 -2.04 9.36
C VAL A 338 11.51 -1.26 8.36
N SER A 339 11.33 -1.77 7.13
CA SER A 339 10.78 -0.93 6.06
C SER A 339 10.32 -1.75 4.85
N HIS A 340 9.29 -1.28 4.20
CA HIS A 340 8.85 -1.67 2.86
C HIS A 340 8.44 -0.43 2.06
N HIS A 341 8.25 -0.57 0.74
CA HIS A 341 7.69 0.49 -0.10
C HIS A 341 6.20 0.65 0.17
N LEU A 342 5.71 1.89 0.11
CA LEU A 342 4.32 2.28 0.32
C LEU A 342 3.81 3.08 -0.87
N GLY A 343 2.55 2.91 -1.26
CA GLY A 343 1.95 3.66 -2.34
C GLY A 343 0.49 3.31 -2.60
N ILE A 344 0.20 2.74 -3.78
CA ILE A 344 -1.14 2.22 -4.13
C ILE A 344 -1.47 0.99 -3.27
N ASP A 345 -0.49 0.14 -3.05
CA ASP A 345 -0.56 -0.94 -2.08
C ASP A 345 0.21 -0.55 -0.82
N VAL A 346 -0.22 -1.08 0.34
CA VAL A 346 0.50 -0.88 1.60
C VAL A 346 1.89 -1.50 1.52
N HIS A 347 2.00 -2.75 1.09
CA HIS A 347 3.25 -3.36 0.67
C HIS A 347 3.40 -3.15 -0.85
N ASP A 348 3.89 -1.98 -1.25
CA ASP A 348 3.94 -1.61 -2.67
C ASP A 348 5.01 -2.40 -3.43
N VAL A 349 4.77 -2.58 -4.72
CA VAL A 349 5.63 -3.41 -5.58
C VAL A 349 7.05 -2.84 -5.70
N THR A 350 8.02 -3.75 -5.81
CA THR A 350 9.42 -3.44 -6.05
C THR A 350 9.92 -4.14 -7.32
N ALA A 351 10.81 -3.47 -8.05
CA ALA A 351 11.47 -4.05 -9.19
C ALA A 351 12.68 -4.88 -8.74
N ALA A 352 12.75 -6.13 -9.19
CA ALA A 352 13.84 -7.04 -8.81
C ALA A 352 15.25 -6.57 -9.24
N CYS A 353 15.32 -5.67 -10.21
CA CYS A 353 16.60 -5.15 -10.74
C CYS A 353 17.12 -3.92 -9.95
N ASN A 354 16.34 -3.36 -9.04
CA ASN A 354 16.71 -2.14 -8.30
C ASN A 354 16.24 -2.24 -6.85
N ASP A 355 17.17 -2.52 -5.95
CA ASP A 355 16.95 -2.64 -4.51
C ASP A 355 17.37 -1.38 -3.74
N THR A 356 17.84 -0.33 -4.46
CA THR A 356 18.29 0.92 -3.86
C THR A 356 17.22 1.99 -3.89
N LEU A 357 17.08 2.70 -2.77
CA LEU A 357 16.18 3.84 -2.65
C LEU A 357 16.54 4.96 -3.62
N GLN A 358 15.53 5.48 -4.29
CA GLN A 358 15.66 6.60 -5.21
C GLN A 358 14.85 7.80 -4.71
N PRO A 359 15.18 9.04 -5.09
CA PRO A 359 14.30 10.17 -4.82
C PRO A 359 12.88 9.92 -5.33
N GLY A 360 11.88 10.26 -4.53
CA GLY A 360 10.47 9.96 -4.81
C GLY A 360 9.98 8.63 -4.23
N ALA A 361 10.85 7.75 -3.74
CA ALA A 361 10.39 6.56 -3.03
C ALA A 361 9.71 6.96 -1.72
N ILE A 362 8.55 6.34 -1.42
CA ILE A 362 7.93 6.37 -0.10
C ILE A 362 8.12 5.00 0.52
N ILE A 363 8.61 4.97 1.75
CA ILE A 363 8.89 3.76 2.52
C ILE A 363 8.38 3.91 3.94
N THR A 364 8.10 2.81 4.63
CA THR A 364 7.85 2.80 6.08
C THR A 364 9.16 2.87 6.87
N ASP A 365 9.07 3.24 8.14
CA ASP A 365 10.12 3.16 9.15
C ASP A 365 9.48 2.64 10.44
N GLU A 366 9.52 1.32 10.64
CA GLU A 366 8.68 0.59 11.60
C GLU A 366 9.48 -0.30 12.59
N PRO A 367 10.50 0.19 13.28
CA PRO A 367 11.16 -0.63 14.29
C PRO A 367 10.21 -1.00 15.43
N GLY A 368 10.40 -2.19 15.97
CA GLY A 368 9.62 -2.70 17.10
C GLY A 368 10.41 -3.58 18.06
N LEU A 369 9.90 -3.79 19.26
CA LEU A 369 10.36 -4.76 20.21
C LEU A 369 9.17 -5.55 20.77
N TYR A 370 9.25 -6.86 20.74
CA TYR A 370 8.18 -7.79 21.11
C TYR A 370 8.69 -8.75 22.21
N ILE A 371 8.33 -8.46 23.46
CA ILE A 371 8.88 -9.10 24.66
C ILE A 371 7.75 -9.87 25.35
N ASP A 372 7.59 -11.13 24.97
CA ASP A 372 6.50 -12.00 25.44
C ASP A 372 6.48 -12.15 26.96
N GLU A 373 7.64 -12.33 27.57
CA GLU A 373 7.77 -12.51 29.02
C GLU A 373 7.37 -11.29 29.85
N TRP A 374 7.25 -10.12 29.19
CA TRP A 374 6.78 -8.87 29.81
C TRP A 374 5.39 -8.44 29.30
N GLU A 375 4.82 -9.16 28.33
CA GLU A 375 3.59 -8.77 27.63
C GLU A 375 3.68 -7.34 27.07
N ILE A 376 4.87 -6.99 26.53
CA ILE A 376 5.16 -5.68 25.95
C ILE A 376 5.52 -5.85 24.49
N GLY A 377 4.61 -5.43 23.60
CA GLY A 377 4.86 -5.20 22.19
C GLY A 377 4.80 -3.70 21.91
N ILE A 378 5.87 -3.15 21.34
CA ILE A 378 5.93 -1.73 20.95
C ILE A 378 6.48 -1.67 19.53
N ARG A 379 5.72 -1.07 18.63
CA ARG A 379 6.14 -0.64 17.29
C ARG A 379 5.81 0.85 17.12
N ILE A 380 6.72 1.59 16.52
CA ILE A 380 6.53 2.99 16.13
C ILE A 380 6.86 3.07 14.64
N GLU A 381 5.90 3.49 13.85
CA GLU A 381 6.00 3.52 12.40
C GLU A 381 5.62 4.86 11.82
N ASP A 382 6.45 5.30 10.91
CA ASP A 382 6.28 6.53 10.15
C ASP A 382 6.48 6.28 8.65
N ASP A 383 5.81 7.07 7.81
CA ASP A 383 5.99 7.09 6.37
C ASP A 383 7.07 8.10 5.98
N LEU A 384 8.11 7.65 5.29
CA LEU A 384 9.26 8.46 4.86
C LEU A 384 9.27 8.65 3.34
N LEU A 385 9.35 9.89 2.88
CA LEU A 385 9.63 10.23 1.48
C LEU A 385 11.14 10.41 1.29
N ILE A 386 11.75 9.63 0.42
CA ILE A 386 13.14 9.79 0.04
C ILE A 386 13.26 11.02 -0.87
N THR A 387 14.08 11.98 -0.47
CA THR A 387 14.38 13.21 -1.20
C THR A 387 15.73 13.12 -1.92
N GLU A 388 16.14 14.17 -2.64
CA GLU A 388 17.46 14.21 -3.33
C GLU A 388 18.67 14.01 -2.39
N ASN A 389 18.55 14.40 -1.10
CA ASN A 389 19.69 14.44 -0.19
C ASN A 389 19.48 13.72 1.14
N GLY A 390 18.32 13.08 1.35
CA GLY A 390 17.95 12.44 2.62
C GLY A 390 16.53 11.92 2.55
N CYS A 391 15.77 12.07 3.63
CA CYS A 391 14.33 11.80 3.64
C CYS A 391 13.54 12.89 4.37
N GLU A 392 12.24 12.89 4.15
CA GLU A 392 11.24 13.68 4.85
C GLU A 392 10.26 12.73 5.51
N CYS A 393 10.00 12.89 6.82
CA CYS A 393 8.94 12.15 7.50
C CYS A 393 7.60 12.78 7.15
N LEU A 394 6.76 12.04 6.40
CA LEU A 394 5.43 12.51 5.96
C LEU A 394 4.43 12.54 7.14
N SER A 395 4.66 11.71 8.15
CA SER A 395 3.84 11.53 9.35
C SER A 395 4.38 12.29 10.58
N GLU A 396 5.30 13.25 10.40
CA GLU A 396 5.93 14.01 11.49
C GLU A 396 4.92 14.68 12.45
N ALA A 397 3.75 15.03 11.96
CA ALA A 397 2.69 15.66 12.75
C ALA A 397 1.98 14.69 13.71
N ILE A 398 2.05 13.38 13.47
CA ILE A 398 1.42 12.35 14.32
C ILE A 398 2.22 12.20 15.61
N ILE A 399 1.58 12.44 16.74
CA ILE A 399 2.22 12.37 18.06
C ILE A 399 2.89 11.00 18.25
N ARG A 400 4.20 11.02 18.57
CA ARG A 400 5.00 9.82 18.86
C ARG A 400 5.92 9.98 20.07
N ASP A 401 6.06 11.21 20.61
CA ASP A 401 6.80 11.40 21.86
C ASP A 401 5.94 10.91 23.02
N PRO A 402 6.45 10.03 23.90
CA PRO A 402 5.64 9.44 24.95
C PRO A 402 5.16 10.45 26.00
N ASP A 403 5.88 11.55 26.24
CA ASP A 403 5.42 12.63 27.14
C ASP A 403 4.26 13.40 26.50
N GLU A 404 4.29 13.62 25.18
CA GLU A 404 3.20 14.24 24.43
C GLU A 404 1.97 13.33 24.37
N ILE A 405 2.15 12.01 24.17
CA ILE A 405 1.06 11.02 24.23
C ILE A 405 0.36 11.06 25.58
N GLU A 406 1.12 10.97 26.69
CA GLU A 406 0.54 11.04 28.03
C GLU A 406 -0.17 12.38 28.30
N ALA A 407 0.42 13.49 27.86
CA ALA A 407 -0.20 14.80 28.00
C ALA A 407 -1.51 14.89 27.22
N PHE A 408 -1.53 14.41 25.96
CA PHE A 408 -2.72 14.43 25.12
C PHE A 408 -3.85 13.53 25.67
N MET A 409 -3.49 12.35 26.18
CA MET A 409 -4.46 11.41 26.76
C MET A 409 -5.00 11.88 28.12
N LYS A 410 -4.30 12.75 28.84
CA LYS A 410 -4.79 13.36 30.09
C LYS A 410 -5.83 14.46 29.87
N ASP A 411 -5.83 15.07 28.69
CA ASP A 411 -6.76 16.17 28.32
C ASP A 411 -8.04 15.62 27.63
N ARG A 412 -8.59 14.52 28.19
CA ARG A 412 -9.78 13.80 27.68
C ARG A 412 -11.08 14.53 27.98
#